data_cb4bb5a99b9567eedb3468ca41159c7c
#
_entry.id   cb4bb5a99b9567eedb3468ca41159c7c
#
_cell.length_a   1.000
_cell.length_b   1.000
_cell.length_c   1.000
_cell.angle_alpha   90.00
_cell.angle_beta   90.00
_cell.angle_gamma   90.00
#
_symmetry.space_group_name_H-M   'P 1'
#
loop_
_entity.id
_entity.type
_entity.pdbx_description
1 polymer ?
#
loop_
_entity_poly.entity_id
_entity_poly.type
_entity_poly.pdbx_seq_one_letter_code
_entity_poly.pdbx_strand_id
1 'polypeptide(L)'
;GGRRLGQGGPSRAGGAPGVTRQQPPRPPRRHPAEWSAQRSPDQGPAAQGSPEQRSPEQGRRRRPRPKSRPAARRAVDPARRTAFEALRAVSEQDAYANLVLPRLLRRAGLTGRDAAFATELAYGALRGRGSYDAVLAEAAGRPVTEIDEPLLDALRLGAHQLLATRVPPHAAVAATVDLVRAEIGS
;
A
#
# COMPACT_ATOMS: atom_id res chain seq x y z
N GLY A 1 -39.19 -41.08 -53.01
CA GLY A 1 -39.88 -41.47 -51.81
C GLY A 1 -39.28 -40.65 -50.63
N GLY A 2 -39.89 -39.85 -49.93
CA GLY A 2 -41.25 -39.71 -49.45
C GLY A 2 -41.23 -39.41 -47.96
N ARG A 3 -41.92 -38.33 -47.60
CA ARG A 3 -42.49 -37.98 -46.27
C ARG A 3 -41.56 -37.35 -45.26
N ARG A 4 -41.74 -36.06 -44.97
CA ARG A 4 -42.80 -35.25 -44.25
C ARG A 4 -43.13 -35.76 -42.86
N LEU A 5 -43.28 -34.75 -41.98
CA LEU A 5 -44.01 -34.60 -40.72
C LEU A 5 -43.13 -34.76 -39.49
N GLY A 6 -43.19 -33.96 -38.53
CA GLY A 6 -44.12 -32.90 -38.08
C GLY A 6 -43.66 -32.36 -36.77
N GLN A 7 -43.92 -31.12 -36.55
CA GLN A 7 -44.74 -30.55 -35.47
C GLN A 7 -44.33 -30.87 -34.05
N GLY A 8 -44.15 -29.80 -33.27
CA GLY A 8 -44.64 -29.71 -31.94
C GLY A 8 -43.69 -28.94 -31.01
N GLY A 9 -43.90 -27.62 -30.84
CA GLY A 9 -43.47 -26.92 -29.64
C GLY A 9 -44.24 -27.45 -28.41
N PRO A 10 -43.98 -26.96 -27.21
CA PRO A 10 -44.44 -25.62 -26.87
C PRO A 10 -43.46 -24.82 -25.99
N SER A 11 -43.63 -23.53 -26.06
CA SER A 11 -43.29 -22.51 -25.06
C SER A 11 -43.57 -22.96 -23.64
N ARG A 12 -42.57 -22.78 -22.77
CA ARG A 12 -42.82 -22.51 -21.36
C ARG A 12 -42.01 -21.29 -20.96
N ALA A 13 -42.72 -20.18 -20.93
CA ALA A 13 -42.42 -19.02 -20.14
C ALA A 13 -42.42 -19.44 -18.66
N GLY A 14 -41.28 -19.29 -18.01
CA GLY A 14 -41.11 -19.42 -16.58
C GLY A 14 -40.42 -18.15 -16.09
N GLY A 15 -41.19 -17.09 -15.86
CA GLY A 15 -40.71 -15.88 -15.21
C GLY A 15 -40.26 -16.22 -13.78
N ALA A 16 -38.97 -16.06 -13.51
CA ALA A 16 -38.46 -16.06 -12.16
C ALA A 16 -38.81 -14.72 -11.49
N PRO A 17 -39.35 -14.72 -10.25
CA PRO A 17 -39.65 -13.48 -9.55
C PRO A 17 -38.37 -12.75 -9.22
N GLY A 18 -38.34 -11.48 -9.59
CA GLY A 18 -37.24 -10.56 -9.27
C GLY A 18 -37.03 -10.45 -7.77
N VAL A 19 -35.91 -10.97 -7.30
CA VAL A 19 -35.44 -10.72 -5.94
C VAL A 19 -34.90 -9.29 -5.91
N THR A 20 -35.74 -8.37 -5.47
CA THR A 20 -35.34 -7.00 -5.14
C THR A 20 -34.36 -7.05 -3.96
N ARG A 21 -33.07 -6.96 -4.25
CA ARG A 21 -32.04 -6.80 -3.23
C ARG A 21 -32.22 -5.44 -2.58
N GLN A 22 -32.89 -5.41 -1.44
CA GLN A 22 -32.92 -4.23 -0.59
C GLN A 22 -31.49 -3.96 -0.07
N GLN A 23 -30.95 -2.81 -0.45
CA GLN A 23 -29.69 -2.33 0.11
C GLN A 23 -29.92 -1.95 1.57
N PRO A 24 -29.01 -2.33 2.48
CA PRO A 24 -29.09 -1.88 3.86
C PRO A 24 -28.95 -0.36 3.96
N PRO A 25 -29.63 0.30 4.91
CA PRO A 25 -29.58 1.74 5.07
C PRO A 25 -28.15 2.20 5.40
N ARG A 26 -27.73 3.27 4.73
CA ARG A 26 -26.43 3.92 4.98
C ARG A 26 -26.42 4.53 6.39
N PRO A 27 -25.35 4.36 7.16
CA PRO A 27 -25.22 5.02 8.45
C PRO A 27 -25.15 6.54 8.27
N PRO A 28 -25.68 7.33 9.23
CA PRO A 28 -25.71 8.79 9.16
C PRO A 28 -24.29 9.35 9.13
N ARG A 29 -24.07 10.31 8.23
CA ARG A 29 -22.83 11.09 8.18
C ARG A 29 -22.73 11.93 9.45
N ARG A 30 -21.74 11.70 10.28
CA ARG A 30 -21.44 12.55 11.43
C ARG A 30 -20.79 13.84 10.92
N HIS A 31 -21.45 14.97 11.20
CA HIS A 31 -20.93 16.31 10.95
C HIS A 31 -19.77 16.59 11.91
N PRO A 32 -18.66 17.19 11.45
CA PRO A 32 -17.57 17.62 12.31
C PRO A 32 -17.80 19.05 12.82
N ALA A 33 -18.77 19.22 13.73
CA ALA A 33 -19.04 20.53 14.31
C ALA A 33 -19.57 20.39 15.73
N GLU A 34 -18.82 19.72 16.61
CA GLU A 34 -19.11 19.76 18.06
C GLU A 34 -17.85 19.45 18.89
N TRP A 35 -16.78 20.18 18.64
CA TRP A 35 -15.66 20.15 19.54
C TRP A 35 -15.12 21.55 19.83
N SER A 36 -16.02 22.40 20.31
CA SER A 36 -15.65 23.72 20.84
C SER A 36 -16.64 24.08 21.91
N ALA A 37 -16.37 23.74 23.13
CA ALA A 37 -16.82 24.44 24.34
C ALA A 37 -16.58 23.56 25.59
N GLN A 38 -15.40 23.66 26.17
CA GLN A 38 -15.23 23.54 27.64
C GLN A 38 -13.87 24.13 28.01
N ARG A 39 -13.83 25.45 28.12
CA ARG A 39 -12.85 26.14 28.93
C ARG A 39 -13.59 26.71 30.12
N SER A 40 -13.36 26.17 31.27
CA SER A 40 -13.71 26.81 32.52
C SER A 40 -12.64 27.85 32.91
N PRO A 41 -13.03 29.02 33.36
CA PRO A 41 -12.10 30.00 33.94
C PRO A 41 -12.00 29.73 35.45
N ASP A 42 -10.82 29.57 35.98
CA ASP A 42 -10.62 29.76 37.40
C ASP A 42 -9.46 30.73 37.65
N GLN A 43 -9.74 31.60 38.61
CA GLN A 43 -9.13 32.88 38.93
C GLN A 43 -7.97 32.74 39.89
N GLY A 44 -6.97 33.55 39.69
CA GLY A 44 -6.20 34.34 40.58
C GLY A 44 -5.32 33.67 41.66
N PRO A 45 -4.56 34.39 42.44
CA PRO A 45 -4.27 35.82 42.43
C PRO A 45 -2.77 36.19 42.29
N ALA A 46 -2.54 37.48 42.16
CA ALA A 46 -1.26 38.16 42.13
C ALA A 46 -0.38 37.93 43.36
N ALA A 47 0.92 37.73 43.12
CA ALA A 47 1.95 38.05 44.12
C ALA A 47 3.11 38.78 43.45
N GLN A 48 3.35 39.95 43.98
CA GLN A 48 4.41 40.91 43.73
C GLN A 48 5.77 40.34 44.16
N GLY A 49 6.84 40.80 43.56
CA GLY A 49 8.17 40.63 44.10
C GLY A 49 9.30 40.68 43.11
N SER A 50 9.88 41.84 42.88
CA SER A 50 11.17 42.17 42.26
C SER A 50 12.37 41.46 42.92
N PRO A 51 13.65 41.70 42.54
CA PRO A 51 14.23 42.24 41.31
C PRO A 51 15.36 41.33 40.70
N GLU A 52 15.76 41.68 39.49
CA GLU A 52 17.09 41.57 38.90
C GLU A 52 18.16 40.68 39.56
N GLN A 53 18.42 39.55 38.96
CA GLN A 53 19.76 38.99 38.96
C GLN A 53 20.11 38.59 37.51
N ARG A 54 20.91 39.45 36.89
CA ARG A 54 21.62 39.16 35.64
C ARG A 54 22.58 38.01 35.89
N SER A 55 22.28 36.87 35.36
CA SER A 55 23.24 35.78 35.25
C SER A 55 23.92 35.81 33.88
N PRO A 56 25.24 35.62 33.82
CA PRO A 56 26.02 35.79 32.59
C PRO A 56 25.68 34.75 31.57
N GLU A 57 25.62 35.20 30.33
CA GLU A 57 25.54 34.37 29.10
C GLU A 57 26.60 33.26 29.14
N GLN A 58 26.22 32.10 29.62
CA GLN A 58 26.99 30.90 29.38
C GLN A 58 26.66 30.46 27.96
N GLY A 59 27.60 30.76 27.07
CA GLY A 59 27.59 30.30 25.68
C GLY A 59 27.21 28.83 25.60
N ARG A 60 25.98 28.55 25.15
CA ARG A 60 25.54 27.21 24.77
C ARG A 60 26.43 26.75 23.61
N ARG A 61 27.55 26.10 23.97
CA ARG A 61 28.33 25.34 23.01
C ARG A 61 27.37 24.36 22.33
N ARG A 62 27.02 24.64 21.06
CA ARG A 62 26.25 23.73 20.21
C ARG A 62 27.01 22.39 20.23
N ARG A 63 26.43 21.41 20.91
CA ARG A 63 26.92 20.04 20.81
C ARG A 63 26.94 19.69 19.32
N PRO A 64 28.06 19.19 18.78
CA PRO A 64 28.12 18.74 17.40
C PRO A 64 27.02 17.71 17.22
N ARG A 65 26.14 17.93 16.25
CA ARG A 65 25.20 16.89 15.82
C ARG A 65 26.02 15.64 15.51
N PRO A 66 25.70 14.49 16.09
CA PRO A 66 26.37 13.27 15.70
C PRO A 66 26.21 13.12 14.21
N LYS A 67 27.35 13.07 13.49
CA LYS A 67 27.37 12.75 12.05
C LYS A 67 26.61 11.44 11.93
N SER A 68 25.47 11.47 11.22
CA SER A 68 24.70 10.28 10.93
C SER A 68 25.67 9.25 10.33
N ARG A 69 25.91 8.16 11.07
CA ARG A 69 26.62 7.01 10.52
C ARG A 69 25.93 6.67 9.21
N PRO A 70 26.69 6.41 8.13
CA PRO A 70 26.08 5.92 6.90
C PRO A 70 25.18 4.76 7.29
N ALA A 71 23.89 4.87 6.94
CA ALA A 71 22.92 3.84 7.25
C ALA A 71 23.47 2.53 6.68
N ALA A 72 23.83 1.60 7.57
CA ALA A 72 24.20 0.25 7.13
C ALA A 72 23.09 -0.19 6.18
N ARG A 73 23.44 -0.66 4.97
CA ARG A 73 22.50 -1.15 3.97
C ARG A 73 21.52 -2.05 4.70
N ARG A 74 20.30 -1.60 4.88
CA ARG A 74 19.26 -2.43 5.50
C ARG A 74 19.06 -3.62 4.56
N ALA A 75 19.17 -4.81 5.11
CA ALA A 75 18.84 -6.02 4.36
C ALA A 75 17.40 -5.90 3.88
N VAL A 76 17.18 -6.17 2.60
CA VAL A 76 15.83 -6.19 2.03
C VAL A 76 15.00 -7.22 2.79
N ASP A 77 13.81 -6.84 3.17
CA ASP A 77 12.84 -7.73 3.80
C ASP A 77 12.54 -8.93 2.87
N PRO A 78 12.73 -10.16 3.34
CA PRO A 78 12.56 -11.35 2.52
C PRO A 78 11.17 -11.50 1.90
N ALA A 79 10.11 -11.06 2.60
CA ALA A 79 8.75 -11.11 2.06
C ALA A 79 8.58 -10.17 0.85
N ARG A 80 9.14 -8.96 0.93
CA ARG A 80 9.11 -8.00 -0.18
C ARG A 80 9.94 -8.44 -1.36
N ARG A 81 11.12 -9.01 -1.10
CA ARG A 81 11.97 -9.60 -2.14
C ARG A 81 11.24 -10.72 -2.87
N THR A 82 10.63 -11.64 -2.13
CA THR A 82 9.88 -12.76 -2.72
C THR A 82 8.67 -12.28 -3.55
N ALA A 83 7.95 -11.27 -3.08
CA ALA A 83 6.87 -10.66 -3.85
C ALA A 83 7.39 -10.01 -5.14
N PHE A 84 8.50 -9.29 -5.08
CA PHE A 84 9.14 -8.67 -6.24
C PHE A 84 9.60 -9.73 -7.26
N GLU A 85 10.25 -10.79 -6.82
CA GLU A 85 10.65 -11.89 -7.70
C GLU A 85 9.43 -12.54 -8.39
N ALA A 86 8.28 -12.60 -7.72
CA ALA A 86 7.05 -13.11 -8.33
C ALA A 86 6.51 -12.18 -9.42
N LEU A 87 6.53 -10.86 -9.20
CA LEU A 87 6.15 -9.87 -10.22
C LEU A 87 7.08 -9.97 -11.43
N ARG A 88 8.38 -10.03 -11.20
CA ARG A 88 9.39 -10.17 -12.25
C ARG A 88 9.17 -11.42 -13.12
N ALA A 89 8.89 -12.54 -12.48
CA ALA A 89 8.62 -13.77 -13.22
C ALA A 89 7.36 -13.67 -14.11
N VAL A 90 6.35 -12.93 -13.67
CA VAL A 90 5.14 -12.67 -14.46
C VAL A 90 5.43 -11.71 -15.62
N SER A 91 6.18 -10.63 -15.37
CA SER A 91 6.46 -9.57 -16.35
C SER A 91 7.45 -10.03 -17.42
N GLU A 92 8.50 -10.76 -17.04
CA GLU A 92 9.58 -11.14 -17.97
C GLU A 92 9.36 -12.49 -18.68
N GLN A 93 8.66 -13.42 -17.98
CA GLN A 93 8.57 -14.82 -18.43
C GLN A 93 7.15 -15.27 -18.73
N ASP A 94 6.17 -14.34 -18.69
CA ASP A 94 4.74 -14.64 -18.79
C ASP A 94 4.29 -15.76 -17.83
N ALA A 95 4.97 -15.87 -16.69
CA ALA A 95 4.74 -16.93 -15.73
C ALA A 95 3.41 -16.73 -14.99
N TYR A 96 2.76 -17.84 -14.66
CA TYR A 96 1.55 -17.79 -13.83
C TYR A 96 1.92 -17.58 -12.35
N ALA A 97 1.48 -16.48 -11.78
CA ALA A 97 1.78 -16.11 -10.38
C ALA A 97 1.40 -17.20 -9.37
N ASN A 98 0.28 -17.91 -9.59
CA ASN A 98 -0.19 -19.01 -8.74
C ASN A 98 0.73 -20.25 -8.77
N LEU A 99 1.56 -20.41 -9.79
CA LEU A 99 2.54 -21.48 -9.89
C LEU A 99 3.91 -21.05 -9.34
N VAL A 100 4.28 -19.80 -9.57
CA VAL A 100 5.60 -19.27 -9.21
C VAL A 100 5.67 -18.94 -7.73
N LEU A 101 4.71 -18.18 -7.21
CA LEU A 101 4.76 -17.65 -5.85
C LEU A 101 4.90 -18.75 -4.76
N PRO A 102 4.16 -19.88 -4.80
CA PRO A 102 4.36 -20.95 -3.81
C PRO A 102 5.76 -21.56 -3.83
N ARG A 103 6.41 -21.60 -5.00
CA ARG A 103 7.80 -22.08 -5.13
C ARG A 103 8.79 -21.10 -4.53
N LEU A 104 8.59 -19.81 -4.79
CA LEU A 104 9.42 -18.73 -4.23
C LEU A 104 9.32 -18.66 -2.71
N LEU A 105 8.10 -18.76 -2.16
CA LEU A 105 7.88 -18.79 -0.70
C LEU A 105 8.63 -19.94 -0.03
N ARG A 106 8.55 -21.16 -0.62
CA ARG A 106 9.28 -22.32 -0.11
C ARG A 106 10.79 -22.14 -0.21
N ARG A 107 11.29 -21.63 -1.35
CA ARG A 107 12.72 -21.36 -1.55
C ARG A 107 13.25 -20.34 -0.55
N ALA A 108 12.47 -19.31 -0.25
CA ALA A 108 12.83 -18.28 0.72
C ALA A 108 12.62 -18.72 2.19
N GLY A 109 12.06 -19.90 2.43
CA GLY A 109 11.77 -20.39 3.78
C GLY A 109 10.68 -19.57 4.50
N LEU A 110 9.85 -18.82 3.76
CA LEU A 110 8.82 -17.98 4.35
C LEU A 110 7.62 -18.82 4.80
N THR A 111 7.18 -18.58 6.03
CA THR A 111 6.02 -19.25 6.62
C THR A 111 5.14 -18.24 7.38
N GLY A 112 3.95 -18.67 7.76
CA GLY A 112 3.06 -17.88 8.61
C GLY A 112 2.81 -16.46 8.10
N ARG A 113 3.09 -15.48 8.94
CA ARG A 113 2.82 -14.07 8.66
C ARG A 113 3.61 -13.53 7.46
N ASP A 114 4.87 -13.91 7.35
CA ASP A 114 5.74 -13.40 6.28
C ASP A 114 5.35 -13.96 4.92
N ALA A 115 4.96 -15.24 4.86
CA ALA A 115 4.40 -15.84 3.65
C ALA A 115 3.06 -15.19 3.26
N ALA A 116 2.18 -14.94 4.22
CA ALA A 116 0.92 -14.26 3.99
C ALA A 116 1.14 -12.82 3.49
N PHE A 117 2.10 -12.10 4.06
CA PHE A 117 2.45 -10.75 3.63
C PHE A 117 3.03 -10.73 2.21
N ALA A 118 3.98 -11.61 1.90
CA ALA A 118 4.52 -11.73 0.55
C ALA A 118 3.43 -12.07 -0.48
N THR A 119 2.49 -12.94 -0.09
CA THR A 119 1.34 -13.33 -0.93
C THR A 119 0.41 -12.15 -1.20
N GLU A 120 0.07 -11.37 -0.16
CA GLU A 120 -0.76 -10.16 -0.31
C GLU A 120 -0.07 -9.14 -1.21
N LEU A 121 1.23 -8.90 -1.01
CA LEU A 121 1.99 -7.96 -1.83
C LEU A 121 2.01 -8.38 -3.30
N ALA A 122 2.32 -9.64 -3.59
CA ALA A 122 2.42 -10.12 -4.96
C ALA A 122 1.06 -10.08 -5.68
N TYR A 123 0.04 -10.72 -5.12
CA TYR A 123 -1.27 -10.74 -5.77
C TYR A 123 -1.97 -9.38 -5.76
N GLY A 124 -1.77 -8.59 -4.72
CA GLY A 124 -2.33 -7.25 -4.63
C GLY A 124 -1.75 -6.31 -5.70
N ALA A 125 -0.43 -6.32 -5.88
CA ALA A 125 0.23 -5.55 -6.93
C ALA A 125 -0.20 -5.99 -8.33
N LEU A 126 -0.30 -7.28 -8.59
CA LEU A 126 -0.74 -7.82 -9.88
C LEU A 126 -2.21 -7.47 -10.18
N ARG A 127 -3.11 -7.61 -9.21
CA ARG A 127 -4.53 -7.26 -9.39
C ARG A 127 -4.75 -5.77 -9.61
N GLY A 128 -3.99 -4.93 -8.92
CA GLY A 128 -4.10 -3.49 -9.00
C GLY A 128 -3.24 -2.86 -10.11
N ARG A 129 -2.56 -3.65 -10.95
CA ARG A 129 -1.57 -3.19 -11.94
C ARG A 129 -2.06 -1.98 -12.72
N GLY A 130 -3.22 -2.05 -13.36
CA GLY A 130 -3.72 -0.94 -14.18
C GLY A 130 -3.97 0.35 -13.38
N SER A 131 -4.49 0.24 -12.17
CA SER A 131 -4.70 1.40 -11.30
C SER A 131 -3.39 1.99 -10.80
N TYR A 132 -2.43 1.14 -10.45
CA TYR A 132 -1.11 1.61 -10.01
C TYR A 132 -0.32 2.22 -11.16
N ASP A 133 -0.42 1.67 -12.37
CA ASP A 133 0.21 2.22 -13.57
C ASP A 133 -0.30 3.63 -13.86
N ALA A 134 -1.60 3.88 -13.72
CA ALA A 134 -2.17 5.22 -13.88
C ALA A 134 -1.62 6.21 -12.83
N VAL A 135 -1.58 5.81 -11.55
CA VAL A 135 -1.02 6.63 -10.47
C VAL A 135 0.48 6.90 -10.67
N LEU A 136 1.22 5.87 -11.10
CA LEU A 136 2.66 5.98 -11.34
C LEU A 136 2.97 6.87 -12.53
N ALA A 137 2.20 6.79 -13.62
CA ALA A 137 2.32 7.65 -14.78
C ALA A 137 2.11 9.13 -14.41
N GLU A 138 1.06 9.41 -13.64
CA GLU A 138 0.77 10.76 -13.15
C GLU A 138 1.90 11.27 -12.24
N ALA A 139 2.34 10.48 -11.30
CA ALA A 139 3.41 10.85 -10.36
C ALA A 139 4.77 11.03 -11.04
N ALA A 140 5.06 10.27 -12.09
CA ALA A 140 6.30 10.34 -12.85
C ALA A 140 6.29 11.41 -13.94
N GLY A 141 5.12 11.95 -14.29
CA GLY A 141 4.92 12.88 -15.39
C GLY A 141 5.26 12.28 -16.78
N ARG A 142 5.21 10.96 -16.90
CA ARG A 142 5.50 10.21 -18.14
C ARG A 142 4.78 8.86 -18.16
N PRO A 143 4.55 8.30 -19.36
CA PRO A 143 3.95 6.96 -19.48
C PRO A 143 4.79 5.89 -18.78
N VAL A 144 4.13 4.90 -18.18
CA VAL A 144 4.83 3.77 -17.52
C VAL A 144 5.63 2.92 -18.48
N THR A 145 5.32 2.96 -19.77
CA THR A 145 6.08 2.28 -20.84
C THR A 145 7.49 2.84 -21.04
N GLU A 146 7.77 4.02 -20.50
CA GLU A 146 9.10 4.64 -20.50
C GLU A 146 9.89 4.34 -19.21
N ILE A 147 9.34 3.55 -18.31
CA ILE A 147 9.99 3.13 -17.08
C ILE A 147 10.49 1.70 -17.27
N ASP A 148 11.76 1.45 -16.92
CA ASP A 148 12.33 0.09 -16.95
C ASP A 148 11.46 -0.89 -16.19
N GLU A 149 11.14 -2.02 -16.81
CA GLU A 149 10.18 -2.98 -16.26
C GLU A 149 10.53 -3.48 -14.86
N PRO A 150 11.81 -3.77 -14.52
CA PRO A 150 12.19 -4.08 -13.14
C PRO A 150 11.85 -2.99 -12.15
N LEU A 151 12.13 -1.74 -12.52
CA LEU A 151 11.83 -0.59 -11.68
C LEU A 151 10.31 -0.41 -11.56
N LEU A 152 9.57 -0.58 -12.64
CA LEU A 152 8.12 -0.48 -12.66
C LEU A 152 7.46 -1.52 -11.72
N ASP A 153 7.95 -2.75 -11.72
CA ASP A 153 7.46 -3.79 -10.80
C ASP A 153 7.73 -3.45 -9.34
N ALA A 154 8.90 -2.91 -9.02
CA ALA A 154 9.21 -2.42 -7.68
C ALA A 154 8.30 -1.24 -7.28
N LEU A 155 8.03 -0.33 -8.21
CA LEU A 155 7.13 0.81 -7.99
C LEU A 155 5.67 0.37 -7.81
N ARG A 156 5.19 -0.61 -8.58
CA ARG A 156 3.86 -1.23 -8.40
C ARG A 156 3.71 -1.84 -7.01
N LEU A 157 4.75 -2.53 -6.54
CA LEU A 157 4.79 -3.10 -5.19
C LEU A 157 4.76 -2.01 -4.11
N GLY A 158 5.48 -0.91 -4.34
CA GLY A 158 5.45 0.27 -3.47
C GLY A 158 4.09 0.95 -3.44
N ALA A 159 3.49 1.17 -4.61
CA ALA A 159 2.14 1.74 -4.75
C ALA A 159 1.09 0.88 -4.04
N HIS A 160 1.15 -0.44 -4.19
CA HIS A 160 0.26 -1.34 -3.46
C HIS A 160 0.40 -1.20 -1.94
N GLN A 161 1.63 -1.12 -1.43
CA GLN A 161 1.87 -0.91 0.00
C GLN A 161 1.30 0.42 0.51
N LEU A 162 1.45 1.49 -0.27
CA LEU A 162 0.98 2.84 0.10
C LEU A 162 -0.54 2.98 0.06
N LEU A 163 -1.18 2.38 -0.94
CA LEU A 163 -2.57 2.66 -1.27
C LEU A 163 -3.54 1.59 -0.76
N ALA A 164 -3.09 0.36 -0.60
CA ALA A 164 -3.97 -0.77 -0.33
C ALA A 164 -3.62 -1.58 0.93
N THR A 165 -2.51 -1.28 1.61
CA THR A 165 -2.13 -1.99 2.83
C THR A 165 -2.09 -1.07 4.05
N ARG A 166 -1.86 -1.66 5.24
CA ARG A 166 -1.69 -0.91 6.49
C ARG A 166 -0.21 -0.60 6.81
N VAL A 167 0.68 -0.77 5.85
CA VAL A 167 2.09 -0.40 6.02
C VAL A 167 2.18 1.12 6.15
N PRO A 168 2.87 1.65 7.18
CA PRO A 168 3.06 3.09 7.30
C PRO A 168 3.74 3.67 6.05
N PRO A 169 3.30 4.82 5.52
CA PRO A 169 3.82 5.37 4.26
C PRO A 169 5.34 5.52 4.21
N HIS A 170 5.95 6.02 5.29
CA HIS A 170 7.40 6.15 5.37
C HIS A 170 8.14 4.81 5.29
N ALA A 171 7.55 3.74 5.86
CA ALA A 171 8.12 2.40 5.82
C ALA A 171 7.96 1.77 4.43
N ALA A 172 6.82 1.98 3.76
CA ALA A 172 6.60 1.53 2.40
C ALA A 172 7.61 2.15 1.42
N VAL A 173 7.78 3.48 1.49
CA VAL A 173 8.75 4.20 0.65
C VAL A 173 10.18 3.73 0.92
N ALA A 174 10.61 3.71 2.19
CA ALA A 174 11.96 3.26 2.55
C ALA A 174 12.25 1.84 2.07
N ALA A 175 11.32 0.91 2.29
CA ALA A 175 11.47 -0.48 1.88
C ALA A 175 11.51 -0.65 0.35
N THR A 176 10.73 0.16 -0.40
CA THR A 176 10.76 0.15 -1.87
C THR A 176 12.10 0.67 -2.39
N VAL A 177 12.63 1.75 -1.81
CA VAL A 177 13.95 2.28 -2.17
C VAL A 177 15.06 1.27 -1.86
N ASP A 178 14.99 0.61 -0.69
CA ASP A 178 16.00 -0.40 -0.31
C ASP A 178 15.91 -1.62 -1.26
N LEU A 179 14.71 -2.03 -1.68
CA LEU A 179 14.48 -3.09 -2.66
C LEU A 179 15.10 -2.73 -4.02
N VAL A 180 14.79 -1.54 -4.54
CA VAL A 180 15.34 -1.07 -5.85
C VAL A 180 16.86 -1.06 -5.82
N ARG A 181 17.47 -0.52 -4.76
CA ARG A 181 18.93 -0.48 -4.62
C ARG A 181 19.59 -1.85 -4.55
N ALA A 182 18.91 -2.81 -3.97
CA ALA A 182 19.46 -4.15 -3.79
C ALA A 182 19.29 -5.05 -5.02
N GLU A 183 18.15 -4.96 -5.70
CA GLU A 183 17.77 -5.91 -6.75
C GLU A 183 17.98 -5.37 -8.18
N ILE A 184 17.96 -4.06 -8.35
CA ILE A 184 18.08 -3.43 -9.68
C ILE A 184 19.44 -2.79 -9.86
N GLY A 185 20.09 -2.45 -8.77
CA GLY A 185 21.38 -1.80 -8.77
C GLY A 185 21.28 -0.28 -8.78
N SER A 186 22.39 0.35 -8.64
CA SER A 186 22.61 1.80 -8.70
C SER A 186 23.54 2.15 -9.86
#